data_d33b2bcef560faf04aa62cd716fedf7f
#
_entry.id   d33b2bcef560faf04aa62cd716fedf7f
#
_cell.length_a   1.000
_cell.length_b   1.000
_cell.length_c   1.000
_cell.angle_alpha   90.00
_cell.angle_beta   90.00
_cell.angle_gamma   90.00
#
_symmetry.space_group_name_H-M   'P 1'
#
loop_
_entity.id
_entity.type
_entity.pdbx_description
1 polymer ?
#
loop_
_entity_poly.entity_id
_entity_poly.type
_entity_poly.pdbx_seq_one_letter_code
_entity_poly.pdbx_strand_id
1 'polypeptide(L)'
;MKYLVPVLLIMSVTASAIDYDDIPINSGSELRDWCKSQSEAVFIGRGITPFNWSASYSDQGNALQVKGKWRVNGSDVSVECRVARGAQSRYASMSIQEPQ
;
A
#
# COMPACT_ATOMS: atom_id res chain seq x y z
N MET A 1 30.62 -26.52 -7.12
CA MET A 1 30.37 -26.21 -6.55
C MET A 1 29.88 -25.43 -6.34
N LYS A 2 29.53 -25.45 -6.45
CA LYS A 2 29.28 -24.89 -6.06
C LYS A 2 28.55 -24.20 -6.05
N TYR A 3 27.97 -23.90 -6.19
CA TYR A 3 27.47 -23.18 -5.94
C TYR A 3 26.55 -22.80 -5.60
N LEU A 4 26.31 -22.88 -5.78
CA LEU A 4 25.76 -22.71 -5.22
C LEU A 4 25.23 -22.08 -4.47
N VAL A 5 24.61 -22.27 -4.51
CA VAL A 5 24.82 -21.59 -3.40
C VAL A 5 24.28 -20.19 -3.27
N PRO A 6 24.64 -19.33 -4.05
CA PRO A 6 24.31 -17.92 -3.98
C PRO A 6 22.85 -17.60 -4.10
N VAL A 7 22.20 -18.45 -4.66
CA VAL A 7 20.82 -18.24 -4.89
C VAL A 7 19.99 -17.95 -3.69
N LEU A 8 20.28 -18.58 -2.65
CA LEU A 8 19.52 -18.42 -1.47
C LEU A 8 19.47 -17.04 -1.00
N LEU A 9 20.49 -16.32 -1.22
CA LEU A 9 20.58 -14.99 -0.71
C LEU A 9 19.44 -14.12 -1.13
N ILE A 10 19.02 -14.27 -2.32
CA ILE A 10 17.99 -13.42 -2.87
C ILE A 10 16.70 -13.56 -2.17
N MET A 11 16.37 -14.73 -1.80
CA MET A 11 15.12 -14.96 -1.15
C MET A 11 15.04 -14.29 0.18
N SER A 12 16.10 -14.32 0.91
CA SER A 12 16.10 -13.70 2.20
C SER A 12 15.82 -12.24 2.12
N VAL A 13 16.35 -11.61 1.12
CA VAL A 13 16.15 -10.19 0.96
C VAL A 13 14.67 -9.84 0.77
N THR A 14 14.00 -10.63 0.00
CA THR A 14 12.60 -10.39 -0.25
C THR A 14 11.77 -10.48 1.02
N ALA A 15 12.04 -11.44 1.82
CA ALA A 15 11.31 -11.62 3.05
C ALA A 15 11.50 -10.42 3.96
N SER A 16 12.70 -9.90 4.02
CA SER A 16 12.97 -8.75 4.87
C SER A 16 12.17 -7.54 4.45
N ALA A 17 12.02 -7.34 3.17
CA ALA A 17 11.30 -6.20 2.68
C ALA A 17 9.84 -6.22 3.11
N ILE A 18 9.24 -7.39 3.17
CA ILE A 18 7.87 -7.50 3.58
C ILE A 18 7.69 -7.13 5.05
N ASP A 19 8.57 -7.62 5.89
CA ASP A 19 8.47 -7.34 7.31
C ASP A 19 8.63 -5.86 7.59
N TYR A 20 9.38 -5.19 6.78
CA TYR A 20 9.69 -3.80 6.98
C TYR A 20 8.45 -2.92 6.99
N ASP A 21 7.42 -3.31 6.26
CA ASP A 21 6.23 -2.49 6.11
C ASP A 21 5.15 -2.77 7.14
N ASP A 22 5.42 -3.63 8.10
CA ASP A 22 4.39 -4.02 9.06
C ASP A 22 4.44 -3.11 10.29
N ILE A 23 3.66 -2.05 10.26
CA ILE A 23 3.62 -1.07 11.33
C ILE A 23 2.19 -0.92 11.84
N PRO A 24 2.02 -0.53 13.10
CA PRO A 24 0.66 -0.26 13.59
C PRO A 24 0.13 1.04 13.00
N ILE A 25 -1.14 1.06 12.70
CA ILE A 25 -1.79 2.24 12.14
C ILE A 25 -2.81 2.75 13.15
N ASN A 26 -2.54 3.94 13.68
CA ASN A 26 -3.32 4.47 14.79
C ASN A 26 -4.16 5.68 14.43
N SER A 27 -4.02 6.21 13.22
CA SER A 27 -4.77 7.39 12.84
C SER A 27 -5.10 7.34 11.35
N GLY A 28 -6.09 8.15 10.97
CA GLY A 28 -6.47 8.25 9.57
C GLY A 28 -5.35 8.77 8.69
N SER A 29 -4.53 9.69 9.21
CA SER A 29 -3.42 10.21 8.41
C SER A 29 -2.35 9.14 8.19
N GLU A 30 -2.13 8.27 9.17
CA GLU A 30 -1.19 7.17 8.98
C GLU A 30 -1.70 6.18 7.95
N LEU A 31 -2.99 5.90 7.99
CA LEU A 31 -3.58 5.02 6.99
C LEU A 31 -3.50 5.65 5.60
N ARG A 32 -3.71 6.97 5.53
CA ARG A 32 -3.62 7.68 4.24
C ARG A 32 -2.22 7.55 3.65
N ASP A 33 -1.19 7.72 4.48
CA ASP A 33 0.19 7.60 4.00
C ASP A 33 0.51 6.18 3.58
N TRP A 34 0.03 5.20 4.33
CA TRP A 34 0.22 3.80 3.98
C TRP A 34 -0.50 3.48 2.67
N CYS A 35 -1.72 3.98 2.52
CA CYS A 35 -2.53 3.75 1.34
C CYS A 35 -1.84 4.32 0.09
N LYS A 36 -1.28 5.52 0.22
CA LYS A 36 -0.55 6.14 -0.88
C LYS A 36 0.63 5.27 -1.30
N SER A 37 1.46 4.89 -0.33
CA SER A 37 2.65 4.09 -0.61
C SER A 37 2.32 2.76 -1.25
N GLN A 38 1.33 2.07 -0.72
CA GLN A 38 1.00 0.75 -1.21
C GLN A 38 0.39 0.80 -2.60
N SER A 39 -0.51 1.75 -2.84
CA SER A 39 -1.13 1.85 -4.15
C SER A 39 -0.13 2.31 -5.19
N GLU A 40 0.76 3.23 -4.81
CA GLU A 40 1.81 3.67 -5.72
C GLU A 40 2.70 2.50 -6.13
N ALA A 41 3.06 1.66 -5.17
CA ALA A 41 3.90 0.50 -5.46
C ALA A 41 3.23 -0.46 -6.43
N VAL A 42 1.92 -0.62 -6.34
CA VAL A 42 1.19 -1.47 -7.27
C VAL A 42 1.31 -0.94 -8.70
N PHE A 43 1.11 0.37 -8.88
CA PHE A 43 1.19 0.95 -10.22
C PHE A 43 2.61 0.90 -10.76
N ILE A 44 3.59 1.22 -9.92
CA ILE A 44 4.99 1.18 -10.36
C ILE A 44 5.38 -0.24 -10.75
N GLY A 45 4.88 -1.24 -10.03
CA GLY A 45 5.14 -2.63 -10.37
C GLY A 45 4.58 -3.02 -11.72
N ARG A 46 3.58 -2.28 -12.23
CA ARG A 46 3.02 -2.50 -13.55
C ARG A 46 3.66 -1.62 -14.61
N GLY A 47 4.69 -0.86 -14.25
CA GLY A 47 5.34 0.06 -15.17
C GLY A 47 4.61 1.37 -15.37
N ILE A 48 3.74 1.73 -14.44
CA ILE A 48 2.94 2.94 -14.52
C ILE A 48 3.36 3.89 -13.41
N THR A 49 3.49 5.17 -13.73
CA THR A 49 3.80 6.18 -12.73
C THR A 49 2.54 6.98 -12.42
N PRO A 50 1.91 6.78 -11.26
CA PRO A 50 0.72 7.55 -10.91
C PRO A 50 1.13 8.93 -10.41
N PHE A 51 0.21 9.89 -10.48
CA PHE A 51 0.48 11.24 -10.03
C PHE A 51 -0.80 11.89 -9.52
N ASN A 52 -0.67 13.07 -8.93
CA ASN A 52 -1.79 13.85 -8.40
C ASN A 52 -2.61 13.07 -7.36
N TRP A 53 -1.91 12.51 -6.39
CA TRP A 53 -2.60 11.82 -5.29
C TRP A 53 -3.43 12.81 -4.49
N SER A 54 -4.65 12.43 -4.19
CA SER A 54 -5.48 13.15 -3.23
C SER A 54 -6.27 12.12 -2.45
N ALA A 55 -6.51 12.41 -1.17
CA ALA A 55 -7.21 11.45 -0.35
C ALA A 55 -7.85 12.14 0.82
N SER A 56 -8.95 11.56 1.29
CA SER A 56 -9.60 11.94 2.52
C SER A 56 -9.70 10.72 3.40
N TYR A 57 -9.80 10.94 4.71
CA TYR A 57 -9.94 9.81 5.61
C TYR A 57 -11.10 10.09 6.57
N SER A 58 -11.66 9.00 7.09
CA SER A 58 -12.66 9.10 8.14
C SER A 58 -12.24 8.21 9.28
N ASP A 59 -12.52 8.68 10.49
CA ASP A 59 -12.16 8.01 11.72
C ASP A 59 -13.47 7.71 12.43
N GLN A 60 -13.80 6.43 12.53
CA GLN A 60 -15.04 6.00 13.12
C GLN A 60 -14.81 5.35 14.48
N GLY A 61 -13.80 5.82 15.20
CA GLY A 61 -13.49 5.30 16.50
C GLY A 61 -12.59 4.10 16.43
N ASN A 62 -13.15 2.94 16.19
CA ASN A 62 -12.36 1.71 16.14
C ASN A 62 -12.01 1.28 14.73
N ALA A 63 -12.42 2.05 13.73
CA ALA A 63 -12.11 1.73 12.34
C ALA A 63 -11.67 2.99 11.61
N LEU A 64 -10.70 2.82 10.73
CA LEU A 64 -10.17 3.92 9.91
C LEU A 64 -10.40 3.59 8.44
N GLN A 65 -10.74 4.60 7.66
CA GLN A 65 -10.99 4.42 6.24
C GLN A 65 -10.40 5.58 5.47
N VAL A 66 -9.82 5.27 4.32
CA VAL A 66 -9.26 6.28 3.42
C VAL A 66 -9.86 6.07 2.04
N LYS A 67 -10.26 7.15 1.42
CA LYS A 67 -10.67 7.15 0.03
C LYS A 67 -9.72 8.07 -0.71
N GLY A 68 -8.93 7.49 -1.58
CA GLY A 68 -7.92 8.21 -2.32
C GLY A 68 -8.12 8.09 -3.81
N LYS A 69 -7.35 8.86 -4.53
CA LYS A 69 -7.44 8.90 -5.98
C LYS A 69 -6.09 9.26 -6.56
N TRP A 70 -5.72 8.51 -7.59
CA TRP A 70 -4.53 8.78 -8.39
C TRP A 70 -4.97 9.15 -9.80
N ARG A 71 -4.15 9.95 -10.47
CA ARG A 71 -4.31 10.16 -11.91
C ARG A 71 -3.37 9.22 -12.61
N VAL A 72 -3.92 8.38 -13.48
CA VAL A 72 -3.15 7.36 -14.19
C VAL A 72 -3.55 7.40 -15.65
N ASN A 73 -2.60 7.70 -16.52
CA ASN A 73 -2.84 7.71 -17.97
C ASN A 73 -4.06 8.55 -18.37
N GLY A 74 -4.22 9.70 -17.69
CA GLY A 74 -5.30 10.60 -18.02
C GLY A 74 -6.64 10.28 -17.38
N SER A 75 -6.70 9.27 -16.54
CA SER A 75 -7.92 8.86 -15.87
C SER A 75 -7.74 8.86 -14.37
N ASP A 76 -8.82 9.08 -13.65
CA ASP A 76 -8.80 8.99 -12.19
C ASP A 76 -9.04 7.54 -11.79
N VAL A 77 -8.18 7.06 -10.89
CA VAL A 77 -8.31 5.70 -10.35
C VAL A 77 -8.53 5.81 -8.86
N SER A 78 -9.61 5.23 -8.37
CA SER A 78 -9.98 5.30 -6.97
C SER A 78 -9.30 4.21 -6.18
N VAL A 79 -8.85 4.55 -4.98
CA VAL A 79 -8.22 3.61 -4.06
C VAL A 79 -8.92 3.74 -2.72
N GLU A 80 -9.28 2.61 -2.14
CA GLU A 80 -9.92 2.62 -0.83
C GLU A 80 -9.15 1.71 0.11
N CYS A 81 -8.83 2.22 1.30
CA CYS A 81 -8.10 1.46 2.30
C CYS A 81 -8.85 1.48 3.61
N ARG A 82 -8.76 0.39 4.36
CA ARG A 82 -9.42 0.25 5.65
C ARG A 82 -8.54 -0.52 6.60
N VAL A 83 -8.64 -0.19 7.88
CA VAL A 83 -7.94 -0.94 8.92
C VAL A 83 -8.61 -0.65 10.24
N ALA A 84 -8.53 -1.59 11.18
CA ALA A 84 -8.95 -1.34 12.55
C ALA A 84 -7.90 -0.46 13.22
N ARG A 85 -8.34 0.48 14.03
CA ARG A 85 -7.43 1.39 14.72
C ARG A 85 -6.45 0.59 15.57
N GLY A 86 -5.17 0.85 15.41
CA GLY A 86 -4.13 0.19 16.17
C GLY A 86 -3.69 -1.15 15.64
N ALA A 87 -4.31 -1.64 14.59
CA ALA A 87 -3.92 -2.91 14.00
C ALA A 87 -2.67 -2.73 13.15
N GLN A 88 -1.94 -3.83 12.96
CA GLN A 88 -0.76 -3.81 12.11
C GLN A 88 -1.17 -3.63 10.65
N SER A 89 -0.32 -3.01 9.88
CA SER A 89 -0.62 -2.71 8.49
C SER A 89 -0.89 -3.97 7.66
N ARG A 90 -0.37 -5.13 8.09
CA ARG A 90 -0.66 -6.39 7.38
C ARG A 90 -2.13 -6.72 7.38
N TYR A 91 -2.91 -6.15 8.29
CA TYR A 91 -4.34 -6.40 8.38
C TYR A 91 -5.17 -5.34 7.67
N ALA A 92 -4.51 -4.34 7.09
CA ALA A 92 -5.22 -3.34 6.31
C ALA A 92 -5.62 -3.91 4.97
N SER A 93 -6.75 -3.46 4.47
CA SER A 93 -7.20 -3.86 3.14
C SER A 93 -7.10 -2.68 2.20
N MET A 94 -6.82 -2.96 0.94
CA MET A 94 -6.73 -1.94 -0.09
C MET A 94 -7.41 -2.47 -1.34
N SER A 95 -8.26 -1.64 -1.94
CA SER A 95 -8.84 -1.99 -3.22
C SER A 95 -8.60 -0.84 -4.19
N ILE A 96 -8.28 -1.18 -5.42
CA ILE A 96 -8.04 -0.20 -6.48
C ILE A 96 -9.12 -0.43 -7.52
N GLN A 97 -9.87 0.65 -7.83
CA GLN A 97 -10.96 0.57 -8.78
C GLN A 97 -10.60 1.36 -10.00
N GLU A 98 -10.31 0.66 -11.06
CA GLU A 98 -9.90 1.28 -12.30
C GLU A 98 -11.11 1.64 -13.14
N PRO A 99 -11.03 2.71 -13.93
CA PRO A 99 -12.18 3.10 -14.77
C PRO A 99 -12.44 2.04 -15.83
N GLN A 100 -13.67 1.92 -16.20
CA GLN A 100 -14.11 0.93 -17.19
C GLN A 100 -13.83 1.41 -18.62
#